data_7d7d739912d4f1dd1114a9ad93d60c30
#
_entry.id   7d7d739912d4f1dd1114a9ad93d60c30
#
_cell.length_a   1.000
_cell.length_b   1.000
_cell.length_c   1.000
_cell.angle_alpha   90.00
_cell.angle_beta   90.00
_cell.angle_gamma   90.00
#
_symmetry.space_group_name_H-M   'P 1'
#
loop_
_entity.id
_entity.type
_entity.pdbx_description
1 polymer ?
#
loop_
_entity_poly.entity_id
_entity_poly.type
_entity_poly.pdbx_seq_one_letter_code
_entity_poly.pdbx_strand_id
1 'polypeptide(L)'
;VSSLDIDLDVTSTKKKYIFDRMRDFFGEKQVIQVCTFGTEKAKSAIQTACRGLGIDSDVGLYLASFIPVERGDMWELTDCFFGNEEKGRKPIKQLIDEIEMYPRLKETALKIEGLINKRSIHAGGVLVLNDDYTKMNAMMKAPNGTPITQLNLDDSQACGAIKFDI
;
A
#
# COMPACT_ATOMS: atom_id res chain seq x y z
N VAL A 1 18.11 19.39 -5.21
CA VAL A 1 17.32 19.81 -6.38
C VAL A 1 15.92 19.33 -6.12
N SER A 2 14.95 20.23 -5.91
CA SER A 2 13.54 19.85 -5.79
C SER A 2 13.10 19.22 -7.13
N SER A 3 12.56 18.02 -7.08
CA SER A 3 11.95 17.40 -8.25
C SER A 3 10.78 18.27 -8.72
N LEU A 4 10.64 18.43 -10.02
CA LEU A 4 9.47 19.08 -10.61
C LEU A 4 8.24 18.23 -10.28
N ASP A 5 7.27 18.82 -9.59
CA ASP A 5 6.01 18.18 -9.25
C ASP A 5 4.92 18.79 -10.15
N ILE A 6 4.30 17.97 -10.98
CA ILE A 6 3.31 18.41 -11.95
C ILE A 6 2.00 17.70 -11.64
N ASP A 7 1.03 18.50 -11.15
CA ASP A 7 -0.33 18.04 -10.87
C ASP A 7 -1.28 18.51 -11.98
N LEU A 8 -2.05 17.58 -12.53
CA LEU A 8 -3.05 17.84 -13.56
C LEU A 8 -4.42 17.31 -13.11
N ASP A 9 -5.31 18.23 -12.79
CA ASP A 9 -6.71 17.88 -12.48
C ASP A 9 -7.47 17.54 -13.74
N VAL A 10 -7.91 16.28 -13.85
CA VAL A 10 -8.72 15.79 -14.96
C VAL A 10 -9.93 15.02 -14.46
N THR A 11 -11.01 15.01 -15.24
CA THR A 11 -12.16 14.16 -14.94
C THR A 11 -11.79 12.68 -15.07
N SER A 12 -12.22 11.84 -14.15
CA SER A 12 -11.90 10.41 -14.12
C SER A 12 -12.22 9.69 -15.44
N THR A 13 -13.28 10.12 -16.13
CA THR A 13 -13.69 9.58 -17.43
C THR A 13 -12.72 9.91 -18.58
N LYS A 14 -11.91 10.98 -18.43
CA LYS A 14 -10.93 11.43 -19.44
C LYS A 14 -9.51 10.94 -19.16
N LYS A 15 -9.25 10.39 -18.00
CA LYS A 15 -7.91 9.97 -17.56
C LYS A 15 -7.25 9.00 -18.56
N LYS A 16 -7.98 7.96 -18.98
CA LYS A 16 -7.46 7.01 -19.97
C LYS A 16 -7.08 7.70 -21.28
N TYR A 17 -7.91 8.62 -21.77
CA TYR A 17 -7.64 9.36 -22.99
C TYR A 17 -6.34 10.18 -22.89
N ILE A 18 -6.11 10.82 -21.75
CA ILE A 18 -4.89 11.59 -21.50
C ILE A 18 -3.65 10.69 -21.53
N PHE A 19 -3.71 9.53 -20.86
CA PHE A 19 -2.60 8.57 -20.91
C PHE A 19 -2.30 8.08 -22.33
N ASP A 20 -3.33 7.78 -23.11
CA ASP A 20 -3.16 7.36 -24.50
C ASP A 20 -2.49 8.48 -25.32
N ARG A 21 -2.91 9.75 -25.15
CA ARG A 21 -2.30 10.91 -25.82
C ARG A 21 -0.87 11.18 -25.37
N MET A 22 -0.57 10.98 -24.10
CA MET A 22 0.82 11.11 -23.61
C MET A 22 1.72 10.04 -24.24
N ARG A 23 1.23 8.80 -24.35
CA ARG A 23 1.97 7.72 -25.02
C ARG A 23 2.18 7.99 -26.51
N ASP A 24 1.18 8.52 -27.19
CA ASP A 24 1.29 8.93 -28.59
C ASP A 24 2.36 10.02 -28.78
N PHE A 25 2.47 10.96 -27.81
CA PHE A 25 3.37 12.10 -27.89
C PHE A 25 4.80 11.78 -27.47
N PHE A 26 4.97 11.12 -26.33
CA PHE A 26 6.28 10.84 -25.73
C PHE A 26 6.83 9.47 -26.13
N GLY A 27 5.97 8.53 -26.47
CA GLY A 27 6.30 7.12 -26.75
C GLY A 27 5.69 6.16 -25.74
N GLU A 28 5.25 5.00 -26.21
CA GLU A 28 4.52 4.01 -25.41
C GLU A 28 5.36 3.49 -24.22
N LYS A 29 6.67 3.34 -24.40
CA LYS A 29 7.58 2.85 -23.37
C LYS A 29 8.23 3.96 -22.52
N GLN A 30 7.89 5.20 -22.79
CA GLN A 30 8.36 6.38 -22.05
C GLN A 30 7.33 6.91 -21.07
N VAL A 31 6.05 6.48 -21.21
CA VAL A 31 4.94 6.85 -20.30
C VAL A 31 4.45 5.61 -19.57
N ILE A 32 4.83 5.47 -18.32
CA ILE A 32 4.63 4.26 -17.53
C ILE A 32 3.80 4.56 -16.29
N GLN A 33 2.78 3.75 -16.05
CA GLN A 33 2.00 3.80 -14.81
C GLN A 33 2.81 3.20 -13.65
N VAL A 34 2.70 3.84 -12.49
CA VAL A 34 3.46 3.47 -11.31
C VAL A 34 2.73 2.40 -10.49
N CYS A 35 3.51 1.49 -9.93
CA CYS A 35 3.06 0.54 -8.94
C CYS A 35 2.76 1.22 -7.60
N THR A 36 1.77 0.70 -6.88
CA THR A 36 1.63 0.92 -5.45
C THR A 36 1.49 -0.40 -4.73
N PHE A 37 2.08 -0.50 -3.55
CA PHE A 37 2.01 -1.68 -2.71
C PHE A 37 1.02 -1.46 -1.56
N GLY A 38 0.03 -2.35 -1.44
CA GLY A 38 -0.81 -2.42 -0.25
C GLY A 38 -0.13 -3.29 0.80
N THR A 39 -0.17 -2.85 2.05
CA THR A 39 0.38 -3.59 3.19
C THR A 39 -0.72 -4.10 4.11
N GLU A 40 -0.42 -5.16 4.85
CA GLU A 40 -1.27 -5.61 5.94
C GLU A 40 -1.30 -4.54 7.04
N LYS A 41 -2.48 -4.07 7.37
CA LYS A 41 -2.73 -3.19 8.52
C LYS A 41 -3.16 -4.02 9.72
N ALA A 42 -3.22 -3.44 10.90
CA ALA A 42 -3.51 -4.14 12.15
C ALA A 42 -4.70 -5.11 12.07
N LYS A 43 -5.85 -4.65 11.56
CA LYS A 43 -7.06 -5.50 11.43
C LYS A 43 -6.85 -6.65 10.46
N SER A 44 -6.29 -6.40 9.29
CA SER A 44 -6.06 -7.44 8.29
C SER A 44 -4.96 -8.41 8.72
N ALA A 45 -3.95 -7.93 9.46
CA ALA A 45 -2.89 -8.77 10.00
C ALA A 45 -3.43 -9.83 10.98
N ILE A 46 -4.34 -9.45 11.90
CA ILE A 46 -5.01 -10.40 12.79
C ILE A 46 -5.81 -11.42 12.00
N GLN A 47 -6.62 -10.98 11.04
CA GLN A 47 -7.43 -11.88 10.22
C GLN A 47 -6.59 -12.85 9.39
N THR A 48 -5.49 -12.36 8.81
CA THR A 48 -4.55 -13.19 8.05
C THR A 48 -3.82 -14.17 8.95
N ALA A 49 -3.41 -13.76 10.15
CA ALA A 49 -2.82 -14.65 11.15
C ALA A 49 -3.80 -15.75 11.59
N CYS A 50 -5.07 -15.42 11.84
CA CYS A 50 -6.10 -16.42 12.15
C CYS A 50 -6.21 -17.47 11.04
N ARG A 51 -6.33 -17.04 9.78
CA ARG A 51 -6.38 -17.98 8.64
C ARG A 51 -5.14 -18.87 8.56
N GLY A 52 -3.96 -18.29 8.76
CA GLY A 52 -2.70 -19.05 8.71
C GLY A 52 -2.52 -20.05 9.84
N LEU A 53 -3.14 -19.81 10.99
CA LEU A 53 -3.12 -20.70 12.16
C LEU A 53 -4.32 -21.65 12.23
N GLY A 54 -5.22 -21.62 11.25
CA GLY A 54 -6.43 -22.45 11.25
C GLY A 54 -7.48 -22.04 12.29
N ILE A 55 -7.42 -20.77 12.75
CA ILE A 55 -8.41 -20.20 13.66
C ILE A 55 -9.58 -19.67 12.84
N ASP A 56 -10.80 -19.82 13.36
CA ASP A 56 -12.01 -19.37 12.68
C ASP A 56 -11.94 -17.88 12.30
N SER A 57 -12.45 -17.55 11.12
CA SER A 57 -12.46 -16.18 10.60
C SER A 57 -13.28 -15.21 11.45
N ASP A 58 -14.35 -15.71 12.11
CA ASP A 58 -15.18 -14.88 12.99
C ASP A 58 -14.41 -14.43 14.23
N VAL A 59 -13.50 -15.26 14.74
CA VAL A 59 -12.57 -14.87 15.81
C VAL A 59 -11.66 -13.73 15.33
N GLY A 60 -11.14 -13.82 14.11
CA GLY A 60 -10.32 -12.77 13.51
C GLY A 60 -11.06 -11.44 13.35
N LEU A 61 -12.32 -11.49 12.93
CA LEU A 61 -13.19 -10.31 12.83
C LEU A 61 -13.48 -9.70 14.20
N TYR A 62 -13.81 -10.56 15.18
CA TYR A 62 -14.08 -10.15 16.55
C TYR A 62 -12.88 -9.44 17.17
N LEU A 63 -11.69 -10.04 17.14
CA LEU A 63 -10.47 -9.44 17.66
C LEU A 63 -10.11 -8.14 16.93
N ALA A 64 -10.26 -8.10 15.61
CA ALA A 64 -10.02 -6.90 14.81
C ALA A 64 -10.98 -5.73 15.15
N SER A 65 -12.16 -6.04 15.70
CA SER A 65 -13.12 -5.00 16.12
C SER A 65 -12.63 -4.14 17.27
N PHE A 66 -11.72 -4.65 18.11
CA PHE A 66 -11.12 -3.89 19.21
C PHE A 66 -10.09 -2.85 18.77
N ILE A 67 -9.59 -2.94 17.54
CA ILE A 67 -8.56 -2.03 17.04
C ILE A 67 -9.17 -0.68 16.69
N PRO A 68 -8.75 0.41 17.37
CA PRO A 68 -9.30 1.73 17.13
C PRO A 68 -8.87 2.31 15.78
N VAL A 69 -9.73 3.17 15.26
CA VAL A 69 -9.41 4.07 14.16
C VAL A 69 -9.60 5.50 14.68
N GLU A 70 -8.54 6.28 14.66
CA GLU A 70 -8.53 7.65 15.16
C GLU A 70 -8.21 8.61 14.02
N ARG A 71 -9.10 9.56 13.74
CA ARG A 71 -8.96 10.56 12.64
C ARG A 71 -8.66 9.95 11.26
N GLY A 72 -9.18 8.75 11.01
CA GLY A 72 -8.94 8.02 9.76
C GLY A 72 -7.72 7.08 9.79
N ASP A 73 -6.86 7.18 10.80
CA ASP A 73 -5.71 6.31 10.98
C ASP A 73 -6.01 5.15 11.93
N MET A 74 -5.73 3.94 11.47
CA MET A 74 -5.83 2.73 12.29
C MET A 74 -4.59 2.62 13.19
N TRP A 75 -4.83 2.29 14.47
CA TRP A 75 -3.72 2.02 15.39
C TRP A 75 -2.92 0.81 14.91
N GLU A 76 -1.59 0.89 15.08
CA GLU A 76 -0.70 -0.24 14.88
C GLU A 76 -0.89 -1.28 16.00
N LEU A 77 -0.62 -2.56 15.71
CA LEU A 77 -0.72 -3.64 16.71
C LEU A 77 0.22 -3.42 17.89
N THR A 78 1.40 -2.85 17.62
CA THR A 78 2.35 -2.45 18.69
C THR A 78 1.73 -1.46 19.65
N ASP A 79 1.06 -0.42 19.16
CA ASP A 79 0.35 0.55 19.98
C ASP A 79 -0.81 -0.10 20.76
N CYS A 80 -1.54 -1.03 20.10
CA CYS A 80 -2.65 -1.76 20.73
C CYS A 80 -2.19 -2.67 21.89
N PHE A 81 -1.05 -3.33 21.75
CA PHE A 81 -0.57 -4.28 22.75
C PHE A 81 0.31 -3.66 23.83
N PHE A 82 1.11 -2.67 23.48
CA PHE A 82 2.12 -2.10 24.38
C PHE A 82 1.85 -0.65 24.74
N GLY A 83 0.95 0.01 24.02
CA GLY A 83 0.72 1.44 24.15
C GLY A 83 1.76 2.27 23.41
N ASN A 84 1.55 3.57 23.39
CA ASN A 84 2.45 4.55 22.80
C ASN A 84 2.27 5.88 23.53
N GLU A 85 3.24 6.23 24.37
CA GLU A 85 3.18 7.44 25.21
C GLU A 85 3.21 8.73 24.36
N GLU A 86 3.99 8.74 23.29
CA GLU A 86 4.10 9.91 22.41
C GLU A 86 2.77 10.22 21.71
N LYS A 87 2.01 9.18 21.36
CA LYS A 87 0.67 9.30 20.77
C LYS A 87 -0.45 9.33 21.82
N GLY A 88 -0.12 9.23 23.12
CA GLY A 88 -1.10 9.16 24.21
C GLY A 88 -1.97 7.90 24.17
N ARG A 89 -1.49 6.81 23.56
CA ARG A 89 -2.23 5.57 23.38
C ARG A 89 -1.92 4.59 24.50
N LYS A 90 -2.97 4.09 25.17
CA LYS A 90 -2.84 3.05 26.19
C LYS A 90 -3.06 1.66 25.59
N PRO A 91 -2.42 0.60 26.13
CA PRO A 91 -2.69 -0.77 25.71
C PRO A 91 -4.19 -1.10 25.80
N ILE A 92 -4.69 -1.85 24.84
CA ILE A 92 -6.10 -2.27 24.78
C ILE A 92 -6.24 -3.56 25.53
N LYS A 93 -6.56 -3.46 26.82
CA LYS A 93 -6.63 -4.62 27.73
C LYS A 93 -7.54 -5.71 27.19
N GLN A 94 -8.71 -5.36 26.68
CA GLN A 94 -9.67 -6.34 26.16
C GLN A 94 -9.11 -7.12 24.95
N LEU A 95 -8.41 -6.48 24.02
CA LEU A 95 -7.74 -7.16 22.92
C LEU A 95 -6.63 -8.11 23.44
N ILE A 96 -5.89 -7.67 24.44
CA ILE A 96 -4.79 -8.46 25.04
C ILE A 96 -5.36 -9.72 25.70
N ASP A 97 -6.36 -9.56 26.57
CA ASP A 97 -6.99 -10.66 27.28
C ASP A 97 -7.62 -11.71 26.34
N GLU A 98 -8.27 -11.25 25.27
CA GLU A 98 -8.93 -12.13 24.30
C GLU A 98 -7.94 -12.86 23.36
N ILE A 99 -6.91 -12.17 22.87
CA ILE A 99 -5.94 -12.77 21.94
C ILE A 99 -5.05 -13.82 22.60
N GLU A 100 -4.82 -13.70 23.93
CA GLU A 100 -4.02 -14.67 24.70
C GLU A 100 -4.64 -16.06 24.75
N MET A 101 -5.95 -16.17 24.49
CA MET A 101 -6.62 -17.48 24.37
C MET A 101 -6.17 -18.26 23.12
N TYR A 102 -5.53 -17.62 22.16
CA TYR A 102 -5.09 -18.22 20.92
C TYR A 102 -3.56 -18.24 20.82
N PRO A 103 -2.92 -19.38 21.12
CA PRO A 103 -1.47 -19.51 21.10
C PRO A 103 -0.88 -19.06 19.76
N ARG A 104 0.22 -18.30 19.79
CA ARG A 104 0.97 -17.76 18.65
C ARG A 104 0.25 -16.69 17.82
N LEU A 105 -1.03 -16.40 18.05
CA LEU A 105 -1.79 -15.47 17.21
C LEU A 105 -1.22 -14.06 17.30
N LYS A 106 -0.97 -13.55 18.51
CA LYS A 106 -0.39 -12.22 18.75
C LYS A 106 0.97 -12.06 18.04
N GLU A 107 1.87 -13.02 18.25
CA GLU A 107 3.22 -13.01 17.65
C GLU A 107 3.13 -13.06 16.11
N THR A 108 2.27 -13.91 15.58
CA THR A 108 2.08 -14.07 14.13
C THR A 108 1.51 -12.79 13.51
N ALA A 109 0.51 -12.19 14.14
CA ALA A 109 -0.09 -10.94 13.67
C ALA A 109 0.91 -9.78 13.64
N LEU A 110 1.73 -9.64 14.70
CA LEU A 110 2.79 -8.63 14.77
C LEU A 110 3.86 -8.80 13.66
N LYS A 111 4.15 -10.03 13.25
CA LYS A 111 5.07 -10.30 12.13
C LYS A 111 4.45 -10.05 10.75
N ILE A 112 3.13 -10.14 10.64
CA ILE A 112 2.41 -9.94 9.37
C ILE A 112 2.14 -8.45 9.14
N GLU A 113 1.87 -7.68 10.18
CA GLU A 113 1.61 -6.25 10.04
C GLU A 113 2.76 -5.55 9.30
N GLY A 114 2.41 -4.71 8.32
CA GLY A 114 3.37 -3.99 7.50
C GLY A 114 3.90 -4.76 6.29
N LEU A 115 3.69 -6.08 6.20
CA LEU A 115 4.11 -6.84 5.03
C LEU A 115 3.26 -6.47 3.80
N ILE A 116 3.91 -6.44 2.64
CA ILE A 116 3.23 -6.22 1.36
C ILE A 116 2.31 -7.41 1.08
N ASN A 117 1.01 -7.14 0.88
CA ASN A 117 0.02 -8.16 0.59
C ASN A 117 -0.54 -8.08 -0.84
N LYS A 118 -0.44 -6.94 -1.49
CA LYS A 118 -0.93 -6.75 -2.85
C LYS A 118 -0.15 -5.67 -3.59
N ARG A 119 -0.20 -5.75 -4.92
CA ARG A 119 0.23 -4.70 -5.83
C ARG A 119 -0.96 -4.16 -6.60
N SER A 120 -0.93 -2.88 -6.91
CA SER A 120 -1.94 -2.21 -7.73
C SER A 120 -1.32 -1.07 -8.54
N ILE A 121 -2.12 -0.47 -9.39
CA ILE A 121 -1.73 0.73 -10.14
C ILE A 121 -1.92 1.93 -9.21
N HIS A 122 -0.93 2.81 -9.15
CA HIS A 122 -1.07 4.09 -8.43
C HIS A 122 -2.19 4.93 -9.07
N ALA A 123 -3.03 5.54 -8.24
CA ALA A 123 -4.23 6.21 -8.72
C ALA A 123 -3.97 7.40 -9.65
N GLY A 124 -2.91 8.18 -9.38
CA GLY A 124 -2.53 9.41 -10.10
C GLY A 124 -1.18 9.31 -10.80
N GLY A 125 -0.22 8.62 -10.19
CA GLY A 125 1.18 8.68 -10.60
C GLY A 125 1.48 8.05 -11.96
N VAL A 126 2.10 8.85 -12.82
CA VAL A 126 2.64 8.45 -14.12
C VAL A 126 4.06 8.95 -14.23
N LEU A 127 4.95 8.11 -14.72
CA LEU A 127 6.31 8.49 -15.03
C LEU A 127 6.43 8.85 -16.51
N VAL A 128 7.12 9.94 -16.81
CA VAL A 128 7.54 10.31 -18.16
C VAL A 128 9.07 10.33 -18.18
N LEU A 129 9.66 9.61 -19.12
CA LEU A 129 11.08 9.42 -19.23
C LEU A 129 11.58 9.86 -20.61
N ASN A 130 12.86 10.21 -20.68
CA ASN A 130 13.52 10.58 -21.93
C ASN A 130 13.86 9.38 -22.82
N ASP A 131 13.84 8.17 -22.27
CA ASP A 131 14.16 6.91 -22.99
C ASP A 131 13.24 5.77 -22.51
N ASP A 132 13.34 4.63 -23.19
CA ASP A 132 12.59 3.40 -22.89
C ASP A 132 12.87 2.95 -21.44
N TYR A 133 11.83 2.91 -20.59
CA TYR A 133 11.90 2.50 -19.19
C TYR A 133 12.53 1.09 -19.03
N THR A 134 12.25 0.20 -19.96
CA THR A 134 12.74 -1.19 -19.90
C THR A 134 14.25 -1.34 -20.08
N LYS A 135 14.94 -0.29 -20.53
CA LYS A 135 16.41 -0.27 -20.57
C LYS A 135 17.04 -0.04 -19.20
N MET A 136 16.29 0.56 -18.28
CA MET A 136 16.82 0.96 -16.97
C MET A 136 16.23 0.13 -15.84
N ASN A 137 14.96 -0.25 -15.93
CA ASN A 137 14.25 -0.94 -14.86
C ASN A 137 13.32 -2.03 -15.39
N ALA A 138 13.10 -3.03 -14.56
CA ALA A 138 12.11 -4.08 -14.84
C ALA A 138 10.67 -3.58 -14.66
N MET A 139 9.77 -4.22 -15.39
CA MET A 139 8.33 -4.00 -15.27
C MET A 139 7.62 -5.25 -14.76
N MET A 140 6.43 -5.08 -14.24
CA MET A 140 5.54 -6.16 -13.87
C MET A 140 4.12 -5.91 -14.40
N LYS A 141 3.24 -6.90 -14.30
CA LYS A 141 1.83 -6.74 -14.62
C LYS A 141 1.03 -6.45 -13.36
N ALA A 142 0.16 -5.45 -13.42
CA ALA A 142 -0.89 -5.25 -12.44
C ALA A 142 -1.91 -6.41 -12.47
N PRO A 143 -2.78 -6.56 -11.47
CA PRO A 143 -3.81 -7.61 -11.50
C PRO A 143 -4.72 -7.62 -12.74
N ASN A 144 -4.97 -6.45 -13.33
CA ASN A 144 -5.74 -6.30 -14.58
C ASN A 144 -4.91 -6.53 -15.86
N GLY A 145 -3.62 -6.91 -15.74
CA GLY A 145 -2.72 -7.15 -16.87
C GLY A 145 -1.97 -5.92 -17.39
N THR A 146 -2.27 -4.72 -16.91
CA THR A 146 -1.58 -3.49 -17.32
C THR A 146 -0.10 -3.53 -16.92
N PRO A 147 0.84 -3.21 -17.82
CA PRO A 147 2.25 -3.07 -17.46
C PRO A 147 2.45 -1.87 -16.52
N ILE A 148 3.14 -2.11 -15.41
CA ILE A 148 3.46 -1.11 -14.40
C ILE A 148 4.92 -1.26 -13.95
N THR A 149 5.45 -0.24 -13.29
CA THR A 149 6.78 -0.31 -12.67
C THR A 149 6.85 -1.40 -11.60
N GLN A 150 8.04 -1.94 -11.32
CA GLN A 150 8.28 -2.75 -10.12
C GLN A 150 8.61 -1.88 -8.90
N LEU A 151 9.09 -0.67 -9.13
CA LEU A 151 9.38 0.31 -8.09
C LEU A 151 8.10 1.12 -7.77
N ASN A 152 7.92 1.46 -6.51
CA ASN A 152 6.90 2.41 -6.09
C ASN A 152 7.28 3.82 -6.57
N LEU A 153 6.45 4.81 -6.23
CA LEU A 153 6.66 6.18 -6.69
C LEU A 153 7.96 6.79 -6.16
N ASP A 154 8.23 6.64 -4.86
CA ASP A 154 9.40 7.23 -4.20
C ASP A 154 10.70 6.63 -4.72
N ASP A 155 10.76 5.30 -4.86
CA ASP A 155 11.92 4.60 -5.42
C ASP A 155 12.13 4.97 -6.90
N SER A 156 11.05 5.14 -7.67
CA SER A 156 11.13 5.57 -9.08
C SER A 156 11.67 6.99 -9.21
N GLN A 157 11.28 7.90 -8.33
CA GLN A 157 11.81 9.27 -8.28
C GLN A 157 13.28 9.28 -7.86
N ALA A 158 13.67 8.44 -6.90
CA ALA A 158 15.07 8.26 -6.50
C ALA A 158 15.95 7.78 -7.67
N CYS A 159 15.39 7.02 -8.62
CA CYS A 159 16.06 6.63 -9.86
C CYS A 159 16.05 7.71 -10.95
N GLY A 160 15.57 8.92 -10.67
CA GLY A 160 15.60 10.06 -11.59
C GLY A 160 14.41 10.18 -12.52
N ALA A 161 13.32 9.45 -12.29
CA ALA A 161 12.10 9.59 -13.06
C ALA A 161 11.34 10.86 -12.68
N ILE A 162 10.69 11.50 -13.67
CA ILE A 162 9.81 12.64 -13.45
C ILE A 162 8.38 12.14 -13.25
N LYS A 163 7.79 12.53 -12.13
CA LYS A 163 6.41 12.19 -11.77
C LYS A 163 5.42 13.21 -12.33
N PHE A 164 4.34 12.71 -12.87
CA PHE A 164 3.12 13.46 -13.14
C PHE A 164 1.98 12.85 -12.35
N ASP A 165 1.25 13.67 -11.62
CA ASP A 165 -0.02 13.28 -11.00
C ASP A 165 -1.19 13.75 -11.89
N ILE A 166 -2.05 12.80 -12.30
CA ILE A 166 -3.17 13.03 -13.21
C ILE A 166 -4.47 12.48 -12.60
#